data_a8b6d09cabe9256afbb416b388127fab
#
_entry.id   a8b6d09cabe9256afbb416b388127fab
#
_cell.length_a   1.000
_cell.length_b   1.000
_cell.length_c   1.000
_cell.angle_alpha   90.00
_cell.angle_beta   90.00
_cell.angle_gamma   90.00
#
_symmetry.space_group_name_H-M   'P 1'
#
loop_
_entity.id
_entity.type
_entity.pdbx_description
1 polymer ?
#
loop_
_entity_poly.entity_id
_entity_poly.type
_entity_poly.pdbx_seq_one_letter_code
_entity_poly.pdbx_strand_id
1 'polypeptide(L)'
;MLGAGGIMGQAMAANLARSGFDVRAWNRSRAKAEILALDGAFVAGTPAEAADGADVVLTMLADLEAVAAAMDGRHGAIAAMDPGSIWLQMSTIGEAGTGRCAELAAKHEVAFFDAPVLGTRLPAEQRKLVILASGPATSSLRDLVQPIFEALGRKILWLGPAGAGSRLKLVLNAWVLTVVEAGAEIIALAEALGLDSHLIFDALEGSNLDLPYLRLKGEAMTRRDFEPAFRLSLAAKDAALVDDSARRAGLDLPLLKTLSDRLAEGAKQHGDKDMSATYLTSAPKTP
;
A
#
# COMPACT_ATOMS: atom_id res chain seq x y z
N MET A 1 11.46 -7.51 8.54
CA MET A 1 10.19 -6.99 8.02
C MET A 1 9.54 -6.08 9.04
N LEU A 2 9.42 -4.78 8.75
CA LEU A 2 8.83 -3.76 9.62
C LEU A 2 7.42 -3.43 9.14
N GLY A 3 6.43 -3.46 10.06
CA GLY A 3 5.01 -3.33 9.76
C GLY A 3 4.31 -4.67 9.51
N ALA A 4 4.89 -5.76 9.99
CA ALA A 4 4.44 -7.13 9.75
C ALA A 4 3.07 -7.50 10.37
N GLY A 5 2.47 -6.63 11.19
CA GLY A 5 1.11 -6.81 11.72
C GLY A 5 0.04 -6.02 10.96
N GLY A 6 0.39 -5.31 9.89
CA GLY A 6 -0.56 -4.65 8.99
C GLY A 6 -1.20 -5.61 8.00
N ILE A 7 -2.33 -5.23 7.38
CA ILE A 7 -3.06 -6.07 6.40
C ILE A 7 -2.12 -6.61 5.31
N MET A 8 -1.32 -5.75 4.69
CA MET A 8 -0.36 -6.14 3.66
C MET A 8 0.87 -6.80 4.26
N GLY A 9 1.43 -6.20 5.33
CA GLY A 9 2.68 -6.66 5.94
C GLY A 9 2.59 -8.07 6.50
N GLN A 10 1.46 -8.45 7.10
CA GLN A 10 1.25 -9.80 7.61
C GLN A 10 1.27 -10.85 6.50
N ALA A 11 0.53 -10.62 5.42
CA ALA A 11 0.50 -11.51 4.27
C ALA A 11 1.88 -11.63 3.60
N MET A 12 2.60 -10.51 3.46
CA MET A 12 3.93 -10.48 2.86
C MET A 12 4.96 -11.22 3.74
N ALA A 13 4.96 -10.98 5.07
CA ALA A 13 5.86 -11.65 5.99
C ALA A 13 5.64 -13.17 6.03
N ALA A 14 4.36 -13.60 6.07
CA ALA A 14 4.00 -15.02 6.00
C ALA A 14 4.48 -15.68 4.69
N ASN A 15 4.31 -15.00 3.56
CA ASN A 15 4.77 -15.51 2.27
C ASN A 15 6.29 -15.64 2.20
N LEU A 16 7.04 -14.69 2.74
CA LEU A 16 8.50 -14.77 2.83
C LEU A 16 8.94 -15.94 3.69
N ALA A 17 8.38 -16.09 4.90
CA ALA A 17 8.71 -17.19 5.80
C ALA A 17 8.41 -18.56 5.15
N ARG A 18 7.24 -18.73 4.55
CA ARG A 18 6.85 -19.96 3.80
C ARG A 18 7.68 -20.21 2.55
N SER A 19 8.37 -19.18 2.05
CA SER A 19 9.31 -19.31 0.92
C SER A 19 10.73 -19.63 1.37
N GLY A 20 10.97 -19.85 2.69
CA GLY A 20 12.25 -20.27 3.24
C GLY A 20 13.17 -19.12 3.62
N PHE A 21 12.72 -17.88 3.64
CA PHE A 21 13.49 -16.76 4.19
C PHE A 21 13.49 -16.81 5.72
N ASP A 22 14.63 -16.46 6.34
CA ASP A 22 14.69 -16.16 7.77
C ASP A 22 14.04 -14.79 8.02
N VAL A 23 12.80 -14.78 8.49
CA VAL A 23 12.01 -13.57 8.66
C VAL A 23 12.01 -13.13 10.11
N ARG A 24 12.54 -11.94 10.36
CA ARG A 24 12.38 -11.22 11.62
C ARG A 24 11.28 -10.18 11.46
N ALA A 25 10.14 -10.41 12.11
CA ALA A 25 8.92 -9.63 11.99
C ALA A 25 8.79 -8.64 13.14
N TRP A 26 8.61 -7.37 12.83
CA TRP A 26 8.29 -6.35 13.82
C TRP A 26 7.01 -5.60 13.46
N ASN A 27 6.24 -5.26 14.49
CA ASN A 27 5.10 -4.37 14.38
C ASN A 27 4.93 -3.55 15.68
N ARG A 28 4.50 -2.28 15.57
CA ARG A 28 4.27 -1.41 16.73
C ARG A 28 3.37 -2.07 17.80
N SER A 29 2.30 -2.73 17.39
CA SER A 29 1.53 -3.64 18.24
C SER A 29 2.05 -5.06 18.03
N ARG A 30 2.93 -5.53 18.92
CA ARG A 30 3.57 -6.84 18.85
C ARG A 30 2.57 -7.98 18.66
N ALA A 31 1.46 -7.94 19.40
CA ALA A 31 0.40 -8.96 19.34
C ALA A 31 -0.13 -9.21 17.91
N LYS A 32 -0.10 -8.20 17.03
CA LYS A 32 -0.52 -8.36 15.62
C LYS A 32 0.50 -9.13 14.77
N ALA A 33 1.75 -9.20 15.18
CA ALA A 33 2.79 -9.94 14.48
C ALA A 33 2.97 -11.37 15.03
N GLU A 34 2.47 -11.68 16.23
CA GLU A 34 2.69 -12.97 16.89
C GLU A 34 2.18 -14.17 16.11
N ILE A 35 1.11 -13.99 15.32
CA ILE A 35 0.61 -15.06 14.44
C ILE A 35 1.66 -15.55 13.44
N LEU A 36 2.62 -14.72 13.07
CA LEU A 36 3.68 -15.07 12.12
C LEU A 36 4.69 -16.10 12.67
N ALA A 37 4.73 -16.29 13.99
CA ALA A 37 5.51 -17.34 14.59
C ALA A 37 5.05 -18.74 14.14
N LEU A 38 3.78 -18.91 13.78
CA LEU A 38 3.24 -20.15 13.20
C LEU A 38 3.81 -20.44 11.80
N ASP A 39 4.25 -19.40 11.09
CA ASP A 39 4.92 -19.51 9.79
C ASP A 39 6.45 -19.58 9.91
N GLY A 40 6.99 -19.65 11.15
CA GLY A 40 8.43 -19.74 11.43
C GLY A 40 9.15 -18.40 11.53
N ALA A 41 8.43 -17.27 11.53
CA ALA A 41 9.07 -15.97 11.70
C ALA A 41 9.44 -15.70 13.18
N PHE A 42 10.61 -15.08 13.40
CA PHE A 42 10.96 -14.54 14.72
C PHE A 42 10.25 -13.19 14.92
N VAL A 43 9.56 -13.03 16.06
CA VAL A 43 8.83 -11.79 16.38
C VAL A 43 9.70 -10.89 17.26
N ALA A 44 10.29 -9.87 16.65
CA ALA A 44 11.17 -8.91 17.30
C ALA A 44 10.42 -7.93 18.21
N GLY A 45 11.07 -7.48 19.27
CA GLY A 45 10.56 -6.48 20.21
C GLY A 45 10.73 -5.05 19.72
N THR A 46 11.77 -4.78 18.92
CA THR A 46 12.09 -3.45 18.38
C THR A 46 12.43 -3.53 16.89
N PRO A 47 12.34 -2.41 16.14
CA PRO A 47 12.84 -2.36 14.76
C PRO A 47 14.33 -2.69 14.65
N ALA A 48 15.15 -2.21 15.59
CA ALA A 48 16.58 -2.51 15.64
C ALA A 48 16.84 -4.02 15.79
N GLU A 49 16.14 -4.70 16.69
CA GLU A 49 16.25 -6.17 16.86
C GLU A 49 15.86 -6.92 15.59
N ALA A 50 14.87 -6.43 14.85
CA ALA A 50 14.49 -7.03 13.57
C ALA A 50 15.51 -6.80 12.46
N ALA A 51 16.31 -5.74 12.55
CA ALA A 51 17.29 -5.34 11.54
C ALA A 51 18.70 -5.85 11.80
N ASP A 52 19.03 -6.19 13.05
CA ASP A 52 20.36 -6.64 13.47
C ASP A 52 20.82 -7.89 12.69
N GLY A 53 21.90 -7.77 11.91
CA GLY A 53 22.42 -8.81 11.03
C GLY A 53 21.47 -9.24 9.89
N ALA A 54 20.52 -8.41 9.50
CA ALA A 54 19.63 -8.68 8.38
C ALA A 54 20.22 -8.19 7.05
N ASP A 55 20.28 -9.04 6.04
CA ASP A 55 20.70 -8.66 4.67
C ASP A 55 19.76 -7.63 4.05
N VAL A 56 18.45 -7.75 4.32
CA VAL A 56 17.40 -6.88 3.78
C VAL A 56 16.40 -6.48 4.85
N VAL A 57 16.23 -5.17 5.06
CA VAL A 57 15.16 -4.62 5.89
C VAL A 57 14.03 -4.12 4.99
N LEU A 58 12.86 -4.76 5.10
CA LEU A 58 11.67 -4.40 4.32
C LEU A 58 10.72 -3.57 5.19
N THR A 59 10.27 -2.41 4.69
CA THR A 59 9.25 -1.57 5.34
C THR A 59 7.92 -1.62 4.60
N MET A 60 6.82 -1.95 5.30
CA MET A 60 5.43 -1.90 4.81
C MET A 60 4.54 -1.29 5.90
N LEU A 61 4.56 0.02 5.99
CA LEU A 61 3.96 0.83 7.04
C LEU A 61 2.91 1.80 6.45
N ALA A 62 2.12 2.42 7.31
CA ALA A 62 0.96 3.21 6.91
C ALA A 62 1.33 4.50 6.16
N ASP A 63 2.37 5.19 6.61
CA ASP A 63 2.75 6.53 6.19
C ASP A 63 4.23 6.82 6.44
N LEU A 64 4.68 8.02 6.04
CA LEU A 64 6.06 8.46 6.21
C LEU A 64 6.46 8.57 7.68
N GLU A 65 5.56 9.00 8.56
CA GLU A 65 5.83 9.15 9.99
C GLU A 65 6.11 7.79 10.63
N ALA A 66 5.30 6.79 10.30
CA ALA A 66 5.51 5.42 10.76
C ALA A 66 6.81 4.81 10.21
N VAL A 67 7.17 5.09 8.94
CA VAL A 67 8.45 4.67 8.35
C VAL A 67 9.62 5.34 9.07
N ALA A 68 9.57 6.65 9.26
CA ALA A 68 10.62 7.40 9.95
C ALA A 68 10.80 6.90 11.39
N ALA A 69 9.71 6.72 12.13
CA ALA A 69 9.77 6.23 13.51
C ALA A 69 10.37 4.80 13.61
N ALA A 70 10.07 3.93 12.63
CA ALA A 70 10.61 2.58 12.60
C ALA A 70 12.06 2.51 12.12
N MET A 71 12.49 3.43 11.26
CA MET A 71 13.85 3.42 10.72
C MET A 71 14.82 4.26 11.55
N ASP A 72 14.47 5.51 11.93
CA ASP A 72 15.36 6.51 12.57
C ASP A 72 14.95 6.85 14.00
N GLY A 73 14.01 6.14 14.61
CA GLY A 73 13.60 6.34 16.00
C GLY A 73 14.62 5.82 17.02
N ARG A 74 14.37 6.04 18.33
CA ARG A 74 15.25 5.64 19.44
C ARG A 74 15.73 4.18 19.37
N HIS A 75 14.90 3.28 18.85
CA HIS A 75 15.19 1.87 18.61
C HIS A 75 14.99 1.53 17.14
N GLY A 76 15.34 2.50 16.28
CA GLY A 76 15.16 2.43 14.83
C GLY A 76 16.08 1.40 14.18
N ALA A 77 15.61 0.89 13.06
CA ALA A 77 16.30 -0.16 12.34
C ALA A 77 17.62 0.29 11.69
N ILE A 78 17.68 1.55 11.21
CA ILE A 78 18.78 2.01 10.34
C ILE A 78 20.15 1.93 11.01
N ALA A 79 20.22 2.23 12.31
CA ALA A 79 21.48 2.19 13.08
C ALA A 79 21.94 0.76 13.43
N ALA A 80 21.06 -0.23 13.30
CA ALA A 80 21.35 -1.65 13.50
C ALA A 80 21.59 -2.42 12.18
N MET A 81 21.45 -1.74 11.04
CA MET A 81 21.74 -2.31 9.72
C MET A 81 23.24 -2.27 9.45
N ASP A 82 23.77 -3.34 8.88
CA ASP A 82 25.16 -3.39 8.46
C ASP A 82 25.39 -2.55 7.19
N PRO A 83 26.55 -1.90 7.04
CA PRO A 83 26.93 -1.28 5.78
C PRO A 83 26.86 -2.26 4.62
N GLY A 84 26.26 -1.85 3.52
CA GLY A 84 26.05 -2.69 2.33
C GLY A 84 24.77 -3.55 2.36
N SER A 85 24.05 -3.58 3.50
CA SER A 85 22.72 -4.18 3.55
C SER A 85 21.71 -3.37 2.72
N ILE A 86 20.50 -3.88 2.57
CA ILE A 86 19.47 -3.29 1.70
C ILE A 86 18.28 -2.83 2.53
N TRP A 87 17.85 -1.58 2.32
CA TRP A 87 16.52 -1.12 2.73
C TRP A 87 15.56 -1.21 1.54
N LEU A 88 14.59 -2.12 1.62
CA LEU A 88 13.53 -2.30 0.64
C LEU A 88 12.26 -1.59 1.13
N GLN A 89 12.04 -0.36 0.65
CA GLN A 89 10.90 0.47 1.03
C GLN A 89 9.70 0.16 0.13
N MET A 90 8.63 -0.41 0.70
CA MET A 90 7.45 -0.83 -0.05
C MET A 90 6.17 -0.07 0.37
N SER A 91 6.26 0.83 1.35
CA SER A 91 5.14 1.67 1.80
C SER A 91 4.82 2.78 0.78
N THR A 92 3.58 3.22 0.71
CA THR A 92 3.20 4.41 -0.09
C THR A 92 3.38 5.67 0.74
N ILE A 93 4.48 6.40 0.51
CA ILE A 93 4.89 7.59 1.28
C ILE A 93 5.14 8.85 0.43
N GLY A 94 4.84 8.76 -0.88
CA GLY A 94 5.02 9.84 -1.84
C GLY A 94 6.48 10.11 -2.21
N GLU A 95 6.69 10.97 -3.21
CA GLU A 95 8.04 11.28 -3.73
C GLU A 95 8.95 11.91 -2.68
N ALA A 96 8.46 12.92 -1.96
CA ALA A 96 9.26 13.61 -0.95
C ALA A 96 9.65 12.67 0.21
N GLY A 97 8.74 11.79 0.62
CA GLY A 97 9.01 10.78 1.64
C GLY A 97 10.06 9.77 1.18
N THR A 98 9.94 9.29 -0.05
CA THR A 98 10.90 8.36 -0.65
C THR A 98 12.28 9.00 -0.78
N GLY A 99 12.36 10.28 -1.18
CA GLY A 99 13.64 11.01 -1.22
C GLY A 99 14.33 11.09 0.14
N ARG A 100 13.58 11.42 1.20
CA ARG A 100 14.10 11.44 2.58
C ARG A 100 14.61 10.07 3.04
N CYS A 101 13.89 9.01 2.70
CA CYS A 101 14.32 7.64 3.01
C CYS A 101 15.62 7.28 2.28
N ALA A 102 15.74 7.64 1.01
CA ALA A 102 16.96 7.41 0.22
C ALA A 102 18.17 8.18 0.79
N GLU A 103 17.98 9.43 1.21
CA GLU A 103 19.02 10.24 1.87
C GLU A 103 19.45 9.62 3.21
N LEU A 104 18.49 9.14 4.01
CA LEU A 104 18.78 8.44 5.27
C LEU A 104 19.59 7.18 5.04
N ALA A 105 19.18 6.33 4.09
CA ALA A 105 19.89 5.11 3.72
C ALA A 105 21.33 5.41 3.28
N ALA A 106 21.53 6.43 2.44
CA ALA A 106 22.84 6.82 1.97
C ALA A 106 23.79 7.29 3.10
N LYS A 107 23.28 7.98 4.13
CA LYS A 107 24.06 8.37 5.30
C LYS A 107 24.57 7.19 6.12
N HIS A 108 23.91 6.05 6.03
CA HIS A 108 24.27 4.80 6.74
C HIS A 108 24.90 3.75 5.83
N GLU A 109 25.29 4.11 4.61
CA GLU A 109 25.90 3.20 3.61
C GLU A 109 25.00 1.99 3.30
N VAL A 110 23.67 2.16 3.40
CA VAL A 110 22.65 1.14 3.11
C VAL A 110 22.13 1.34 1.68
N ALA A 111 22.05 0.26 0.89
CA ALA A 111 21.48 0.32 -0.45
C ALA A 111 19.95 0.49 -0.36
N PHE A 112 19.39 1.41 -1.15
CA PHE A 112 17.97 1.77 -1.06
C PHE A 112 17.21 1.37 -2.32
N PHE A 113 16.14 0.58 -2.14
CA PHE A 113 15.15 0.28 -3.18
C PHE A 113 13.79 0.85 -2.78
N ASP A 114 13.18 1.58 -3.71
CA ASP A 114 11.80 2.05 -3.66
C ASP A 114 10.96 1.08 -4.50
N ALA A 115 10.13 0.27 -3.84
CA ALA A 115 9.41 -0.82 -4.46
C ALA A 115 7.96 -0.94 -3.96
N PRO A 116 7.13 0.12 -4.07
CA PRO A 116 5.73 0.02 -3.72
C PRO A 116 5.01 -1.02 -4.58
N VAL A 117 3.83 -1.44 -4.13
CA VAL A 117 3.09 -2.53 -4.74
C VAL A 117 1.72 -2.10 -5.25
N LEU A 118 1.25 -2.75 -6.32
CA LEU A 118 -0.14 -2.73 -6.75
C LEU A 118 -0.79 -4.05 -6.36
N GLY A 119 -1.91 -3.95 -5.68
CA GLY A 119 -2.68 -5.02 -5.08
C GLY A 119 -3.09 -4.67 -3.65
N THR A 120 -4.10 -5.38 -3.15
CA THR A 120 -4.63 -5.25 -1.81
C THR A 120 -4.45 -6.57 -1.05
N ARG A 121 -5.21 -6.80 0.03
CA ARG A 121 -5.12 -7.96 0.90
C ARG A 121 -5.04 -9.29 0.13
N LEU A 122 -6.05 -9.61 -0.69
CA LEU A 122 -6.13 -10.90 -1.38
C LEU A 122 -4.97 -11.15 -2.36
N PRO A 123 -4.59 -10.22 -3.25
CA PRO A 123 -3.36 -10.34 -4.03
C PRO A 123 -2.09 -10.53 -3.19
N ALA A 124 -1.98 -9.89 -2.03
CA ALA A 124 -0.84 -10.08 -1.14
C ALA A 124 -0.79 -11.50 -0.57
N GLU A 125 -1.91 -12.02 -0.07
CA GLU A 125 -2.05 -13.39 0.44
C GLU A 125 -1.71 -14.45 -0.64
N GLN A 126 -2.09 -14.17 -1.90
CA GLN A 126 -1.91 -15.08 -3.04
C GLN A 126 -0.57 -14.93 -3.78
N ARG A 127 0.38 -14.12 -3.30
CA ARG A 127 1.65 -13.83 -4.01
C ARG A 127 1.43 -13.24 -5.41
N LYS A 128 0.39 -12.42 -5.57
CA LYS A 128 -0.03 -11.85 -6.86
C LYS A 128 0.15 -10.33 -6.94
N LEU A 129 0.98 -9.76 -6.08
CA LEU A 129 1.29 -8.33 -6.16
C LEU A 129 2.02 -7.99 -7.47
N VAL A 130 1.85 -6.75 -7.93
CA VAL A 130 2.73 -6.18 -8.93
C VAL A 130 3.72 -5.28 -8.20
N ILE A 131 5.00 -5.59 -8.29
CA ILE A 131 6.07 -4.84 -7.63
C ILE A 131 6.55 -3.74 -8.58
N LEU A 132 6.55 -2.50 -8.11
CA LEU A 132 6.99 -1.32 -8.86
C LEU A 132 8.41 -0.97 -8.42
N ALA A 133 9.38 -1.78 -8.83
CA ALA A 133 10.74 -1.73 -8.33
C ALA A 133 11.56 -0.60 -8.96
N SER A 134 12.23 0.18 -8.13
CA SER A 134 13.20 1.18 -8.55
C SER A 134 14.34 1.29 -7.53
N GLY A 135 15.56 1.60 -8.00
CA GLY A 135 16.73 1.62 -7.13
C GLY A 135 18.04 1.45 -7.92
N PRO A 136 19.10 0.98 -7.26
CA PRO A 136 20.39 0.79 -7.92
C PRO A 136 20.31 -0.10 -9.17
N ALA A 137 21.07 0.26 -10.19
CA ALA A 137 21.14 -0.50 -11.44
C ALA A 137 22.07 -1.72 -11.36
N THR A 138 22.86 -1.83 -10.28
CA THR A 138 23.85 -2.89 -10.08
C THR A 138 23.18 -4.27 -10.03
N SER A 139 23.60 -5.18 -10.88
CA SER A 139 23.02 -6.52 -10.99
C SER A 139 23.08 -7.29 -9.68
N SER A 140 24.21 -7.26 -8.96
CA SER A 140 24.37 -7.97 -7.70
C SER A 140 23.35 -7.57 -6.64
N LEU A 141 23.01 -6.28 -6.51
CA LEU A 141 21.97 -5.83 -5.58
C LEU A 141 20.55 -6.23 -6.03
N ARG A 142 20.32 -6.22 -7.36
CA ARG A 142 19.04 -6.70 -7.90
C ARG A 142 18.84 -8.20 -7.69
N ASP A 143 19.90 -8.98 -7.86
CA ASP A 143 19.88 -10.43 -7.65
C ASP A 143 19.54 -10.80 -6.19
N LEU A 144 19.90 -9.96 -5.20
CA LEU A 144 19.55 -10.14 -3.82
C LEU A 144 18.06 -9.87 -3.51
N VAL A 145 17.45 -8.88 -4.16
CA VAL A 145 16.03 -8.54 -3.93
C VAL A 145 15.07 -9.30 -4.83
N GLN A 146 15.53 -9.83 -5.96
CA GLN A 146 14.72 -10.56 -6.92
C GLN A 146 13.95 -11.74 -6.30
N PRO A 147 14.56 -12.65 -5.51
CA PRO A 147 13.83 -13.75 -4.87
C PRO A 147 12.76 -13.27 -3.89
N ILE A 148 13.00 -12.13 -3.21
CA ILE A 148 12.02 -11.52 -2.31
C ILE A 148 10.80 -11.06 -3.13
N PHE A 149 11.02 -10.39 -4.26
CA PHE A 149 9.93 -9.95 -5.12
C PHE A 149 9.13 -11.12 -5.71
N GLU A 150 9.80 -12.20 -6.10
CA GLU A 150 9.17 -13.42 -6.62
C GLU A 150 8.32 -14.15 -5.56
N ALA A 151 8.74 -14.10 -4.28
CA ALA A 151 7.96 -14.63 -3.18
C ALA A 151 6.68 -13.81 -2.88
N LEU A 152 6.63 -12.55 -3.30
CA LEU A 152 5.54 -11.61 -2.99
C LEU A 152 4.61 -11.34 -4.17
N GLY A 153 5.11 -11.42 -5.40
CA GLY A 153 4.39 -10.89 -6.54
C GLY A 153 4.42 -11.79 -7.78
N ARG A 154 3.44 -11.57 -8.65
CA ARG A 154 3.34 -12.22 -9.97
C ARG A 154 4.08 -11.47 -11.09
N LYS A 155 4.45 -10.20 -10.84
CA LYS A 155 5.07 -9.33 -11.84
C LYS A 155 5.97 -8.30 -11.15
N ILE A 156 7.14 -8.10 -11.71
CA ILE A 156 8.10 -7.08 -11.28
C ILE A 156 8.31 -6.12 -12.44
N LEU A 157 8.12 -4.84 -12.19
CA LEU A 157 8.41 -3.77 -13.13
C LEU A 157 9.62 -3.00 -12.63
N TRP A 158 10.76 -3.12 -13.31
CA TRP A 158 11.95 -2.34 -13.03
C TRP A 158 11.85 -0.97 -13.72
N LEU A 159 11.81 0.12 -12.93
CA LEU A 159 11.45 1.47 -13.38
C LEU A 159 12.62 2.46 -13.39
N GLY A 160 13.83 1.98 -13.07
CA GLY A 160 15.04 2.82 -13.05
C GLY A 160 15.42 3.31 -11.65
N PRO A 161 15.93 4.54 -11.48
CA PRO A 161 16.41 5.07 -10.21
C PRO A 161 15.32 5.12 -9.14
N ALA A 162 15.73 5.07 -7.86
CA ALA A 162 14.81 5.17 -6.72
C ALA A 162 13.87 6.40 -6.83
N GLY A 163 12.61 6.22 -6.43
CA GLY A 163 11.53 7.20 -6.60
C GLY A 163 10.68 6.98 -7.86
N ALA A 164 11.17 6.24 -8.87
CA ALA A 164 10.36 5.94 -10.05
C ALA A 164 9.18 5.01 -9.71
N GLY A 165 9.38 4.05 -8.80
CA GLY A 165 8.33 3.19 -8.25
C GLY A 165 7.23 3.99 -7.58
N SER A 166 7.60 4.87 -6.66
CA SER A 166 6.67 5.77 -5.96
C SER A 166 5.90 6.67 -6.90
N ARG A 167 6.54 7.26 -7.93
CA ARG A 167 5.84 8.08 -8.94
C ARG A 167 4.78 7.27 -9.69
N LEU A 168 5.13 6.09 -10.19
CA LEU A 168 4.16 5.23 -10.87
C LEU A 168 3.05 4.78 -9.90
N LYS A 169 3.39 4.50 -8.64
CA LYS A 169 2.39 4.14 -7.62
C LYS A 169 1.35 5.23 -7.43
N LEU A 170 1.74 6.51 -7.38
CA LEU A 170 0.80 7.63 -7.27
C LEU A 170 -0.13 7.73 -8.47
N VAL A 171 0.40 7.57 -9.70
CA VAL A 171 -0.43 7.56 -10.93
C VAL A 171 -1.44 6.41 -10.89
N LEU A 172 -1.02 5.21 -10.49
CA LEU A 172 -1.92 4.06 -10.38
C LEU A 172 -2.94 4.23 -9.25
N ASN A 173 -2.56 4.85 -8.12
CA ASN A 173 -3.50 5.15 -7.06
C ASN A 173 -4.53 6.20 -7.48
N ALA A 174 -4.15 7.23 -8.24
CA ALA A 174 -5.11 8.17 -8.81
C ALA A 174 -6.21 7.44 -9.59
N TRP A 175 -5.85 6.47 -10.43
CA TRP A 175 -6.80 5.64 -11.17
C TRP A 175 -7.67 4.77 -10.24
N VAL A 176 -7.04 4.00 -9.33
CA VAL A 176 -7.74 3.08 -8.42
C VAL A 176 -8.78 3.83 -7.57
N LEU A 177 -8.39 4.96 -6.99
CA LEU A 177 -9.23 5.77 -6.12
C LEU A 177 -10.39 6.41 -6.90
N THR A 178 -10.13 6.88 -8.14
CA THR A 178 -11.17 7.45 -9.02
C THR A 178 -12.21 6.39 -9.37
N VAL A 179 -11.80 5.18 -9.73
CA VAL A 179 -12.74 4.09 -10.05
C VAL A 179 -13.67 3.78 -8.88
N VAL A 180 -13.15 3.77 -7.65
CA VAL A 180 -13.96 3.45 -6.47
C VAL A 180 -14.91 4.59 -6.11
N GLU A 181 -14.46 5.85 -6.14
CA GLU A 181 -15.33 6.99 -5.85
C GLU A 181 -16.41 7.17 -6.92
N ALA A 182 -16.05 7.04 -8.20
CA ALA A 182 -17.03 7.05 -9.28
C ALA A 182 -18.07 5.94 -9.12
N GLY A 183 -17.62 4.73 -8.74
CA GLY A 183 -18.51 3.61 -8.39
C GLY A 183 -19.46 3.93 -7.26
N ALA A 184 -18.96 4.57 -6.21
CA ALA A 184 -19.78 4.99 -5.08
C ALA A 184 -20.90 5.96 -5.48
N GLU A 185 -20.57 6.95 -6.30
CA GLU A 185 -21.56 7.96 -6.74
C GLU A 185 -22.59 7.39 -7.71
N ILE A 186 -22.19 6.53 -8.67
CA ILE A 186 -23.17 5.94 -9.61
C ILE A 186 -24.11 4.95 -8.91
N ILE A 187 -23.65 4.20 -7.90
CA ILE A 187 -24.49 3.33 -7.10
C ILE A 187 -25.50 4.18 -6.30
N ALA A 188 -25.02 5.23 -5.62
CA ALA A 188 -25.90 6.14 -4.89
C ALA A 188 -26.94 6.81 -5.81
N LEU A 189 -26.56 7.20 -7.03
CA LEU A 189 -27.47 7.76 -8.03
C LEU A 189 -28.53 6.73 -8.46
N ALA A 190 -28.15 5.49 -8.74
CA ALA A 190 -29.10 4.44 -9.10
C ALA A 190 -30.14 4.22 -8.02
N GLU A 191 -29.72 4.11 -6.77
CA GLU A 191 -30.61 3.96 -5.61
C GLU A 191 -31.55 5.16 -5.44
N ALA A 192 -31.02 6.40 -5.61
CA ALA A 192 -31.82 7.62 -5.53
C ALA A 192 -32.88 7.70 -6.65
N LEU A 193 -32.61 7.09 -7.81
CA LEU A 193 -33.55 6.96 -8.93
C LEU A 193 -34.50 5.76 -8.79
N GLY A 194 -34.44 5.02 -7.69
CA GLY A 194 -35.28 3.84 -7.44
C GLY A 194 -34.91 2.60 -8.26
N LEU A 195 -33.66 2.54 -8.77
CA LEU A 195 -33.15 1.39 -9.49
C LEU A 195 -32.41 0.44 -8.56
N ASP A 196 -32.47 -0.86 -8.86
CA ASP A 196 -31.56 -1.82 -8.26
C ASP A 196 -30.14 -1.56 -8.76
N SER A 197 -29.23 -1.26 -7.86
CA SER A 197 -27.84 -0.96 -8.20
C SER A 197 -27.08 -2.14 -8.87
N HIS A 198 -27.56 -3.38 -8.72
CA HIS A 198 -27.01 -4.53 -9.43
C HIS A 198 -27.18 -4.43 -10.95
N LEU A 199 -28.23 -3.75 -11.43
CA LEU A 199 -28.46 -3.52 -12.87
C LEU A 199 -27.31 -2.79 -13.56
N ILE A 200 -26.52 -1.99 -12.81
CA ILE A 200 -25.32 -1.34 -13.35
C ILE A 200 -24.32 -2.42 -13.81
N PHE A 201 -24.07 -3.41 -12.98
CA PHE A 201 -23.09 -4.46 -13.26
C PHE A 201 -23.60 -5.42 -14.34
N ASP A 202 -24.88 -5.72 -14.34
CA ASP A 202 -25.50 -6.57 -15.36
C ASP A 202 -25.43 -5.89 -16.75
N ALA A 203 -25.70 -4.58 -16.81
CA ALA A 203 -25.63 -3.82 -18.06
C ALA A 203 -24.19 -3.66 -18.61
N LEU A 204 -23.19 -3.67 -17.72
CA LEU A 204 -21.77 -3.55 -18.11
C LEU A 204 -21.13 -4.90 -18.43
N GLU A 205 -21.74 -6.01 -18.03
CA GLU A 205 -21.16 -7.35 -18.14
C GLU A 205 -20.68 -7.67 -19.56
N GLY A 206 -19.42 -8.11 -19.65
CA GLY A 206 -18.78 -8.45 -20.92
C GLY A 206 -18.44 -7.28 -21.83
N SER A 207 -18.74 -6.03 -21.43
CA SER A 207 -18.33 -4.83 -22.16
C SER A 207 -16.90 -4.38 -21.78
N ASN A 208 -16.33 -3.46 -22.57
CA ASN A 208 -15.04 -2.83 -22.24
C ASN A 208 -15.07 -1.95 -20.98
N LEU A 209 -16.26 -1.66 -20.45
CA LEU A 209 -16.47 -0.89 -19.23
C LEU A 209 -16.64 -1.78 -17.99
N ASP A 210 -16.71 -3.10 -18.17
CA ASP A 210 -16.79 -4.06 -17.07
C ASP A 210 -15.43 -4.21 -16.37
N LEU A 211 -15.23 -3.42 -15.32
CA LEU A 211 -14.02 -3.43 -14.53
C LEU A 211 -14.17 -4.39 -13.33
N PRO A 212 -13.43 -5.50 -13.26
CA PRO A 212 -13.54 -6.45 -12.14
C PRO A 212 -13.34 -5.81 -10.77
N TYR A 213 -12.49 -4.78 -10.69
CA TYR A 213 -12.25 -4.07 -9.43
C TYR A 213 -13.44 -3.20 -9.01
N LEU A 214 -14.10 -2.52 -9.98
CA LEU A 214 -15.33 -1.76 -9.73
C LEU A 214 -16.44 -2.70 -9.24
N ARG A 215 -16.62 -3.85 -9.89
CA ARG A 215 -17.60 -4.87 -9.49
C ARG A 215 -17.36 -5.34 -8.06
N LEU A 216 -16.10 -5.69 -7.71
CA LEU A 216 -15.73 -6.11 -6.36
C LEU A 216 -16.08 -5.05 -5.30
N LYS A 217 -15.73 -3.79 -5.55
CA LYS A 217 -15.99 -2.69 -4.62
C LYS A 217 -17.47 -2.29 -4.59
N GLY A 218 -18.13 -2.34 -5.73
CA GLY A 218 -19.56 -2.07 -5.83
C GLY A 218 -20.41 -3.10 -5.09
N GLU A 219 -20.06 -4.39 -5.15
CA GLU A 219 -20.70 -5.40 -4.32
C GLU A 219 -20.57 -5.13 -2.81
N ALA A 220 -19.39 -4.70 -2.36
CA ALA A 220 -19.20 -4.30 -0.97
C ALA A 220 -20.09 -3.10 -0.60
N MET A 221 -20.25 -2.13 -1.50
CA MET A 221 -21.13 -0.96 -1.31
C MET A 221 -22.62 -1.36 -1.22
N THR A 222 -23.09 -2.19 -2.16
CA THR A 222 -24.51 -2.63 -2.20
C THR A 222 -24.87 -3.50 -1.00
N ARG A 223 -23.95 -4.36 -0.55
CA ARG A 223 -24.14 -5.21 0.65
C ARG A 223 -23.89 -4.49 1.96
N ARG A 224 -23.36 -3.23 1.93
CA ARG A 224 -22.89 -2.50 3.13
C ARG A 224 -21.85 -3.29 3.95
N ASP A 225 -21.06 -4.12 3.27
CA ASP A 225 -19.96 -4.88 3.86
C ASP A 225 -18.63 -4.16 3.56
N PHE A 226 -18.09 -3.51 4.58
CA PHE A 226 -16.89 -2.67 4.46
C PHE A 226 -15.70 -3.24 5.24
N GLU A 227 -15.58 -4.57 5.28
CA GLU A 227 -14.39 -5.23 5.86
C GLU A 227 -13.11 -4.77 5.14
N PRO A 228 -12.10 -4.23 5.87
CA PRO A 228 -11.00 -3.53 5.23
C PRO A 228 -10.02 -4.47 4.50
N ALA A 229 -9.94 -4.32 3.18
CA ALA A 229 -8.83 -4.77 2.37
C ALA A 229 -7.85 -3.63 2.06
N PHE A 230 -8.37 -2.39 1.98
CA PHE A 230 -7.62 -1.14 1.91
C PHE A 230 -8.42 -0.06 2.66
N ARG A 231 -7.92 0.37 3.82
CA ARG A 231 -8.65 1.30 4.69
C ARG A 231 -8.88 2.65 4.04
N LEU A 232 -10.07 3.22 4.27
CA LEU A 232 -10.44 4.54 3.75
C LEU A 232 -9.50 5.66 4.24
N SER A 233 -9.01 5.58 5.48
CA SER A 233 -8.00 6.54 5.98
C SER A 233 -6.69 6.49 5.19
N LEU A 234 -6.26 5.31 4.75
CA LEU A 234 -5.06 5.17 3.91
C LEU A 234 -5.34 5.58 2.46
N ALA A 235 -6.56 5.35 1.95
CA ALA A 235 -6.99 5.82 0.64
C ALA A 235 -7.00 7.36 0.60
N ALA A 236 -7.54 8.02 1.62
CA ALA A 236 -7.51 9.47 1.76
C ALA A 236 -6.08 10.03 1.83
N LYS A 237 -5.20 9.38 2.61
CA LYS A 237 -3.77 9.74 2.64
C LYS A 237 -3.14 9.61 1.25
N ASP A 238 -3.39 8.51 0.54
CA ASP A 238 -2.83 8.29 -0.79
C ASP A 238 -3.36 9.31 -1.82
N ALA A 239 -4.64 9.70 -1.73
CA ALA A 239 -5.21 10.78 -2.54
C ALA A 239 -4.54 12.12 -2.27
N ALA A 240 -4.25 12.45 -1.01
CA ALA A 240 -3.52 13.66 -0.65
C ALA A 240 -2.08 13.66 -1.21
N LEU A 241 -1.40 12.50 -1.24
CA LEU A 241 -0.08 12.36 -1.87
C LEU A 241 -0.14 12.56 -3.39
N VAL A 242 -1.22 12.10 -4.05
CA VAL A 242 -1.46 12.34 -5.48
C VAL A 242 -1.65 13.83 -5.75
N ASP A 243 -2.50 14.51 -4.97
CA ASP A 243 -2.74 15.95 -5.11
C ASP A 243 -1.47 16.78 -4.87
N ASP A 244 -0.68 16.44 -3.85
CA ASP A 244 0.62 17.09 -3.60
C ASP A 244 1.60 16.90 -4.77
N SER A 245 1.66 15.70 -5.33
CA SER A 245 2.53 15.40 -6.48
C SER A 245 2.09 16.17 -7.74
N ALA A 246 0.78 16.25 -8.00
CA ALA A 246 0.23 17.03 -9.11
C ALA A 246 0.58 18.53 -8.98
N ARG A 247 0.39 19.12 -7.79
CA ARG A 247 0.73 20.53 -7.51
C ARG A 247 2.22 20.80 -7.70
N ARG A 248 3.09 19.91 -7.24
CA ARG A 248 4.55 20.02 -7.44
C ARG A 248 4.95 19.92 -8.91
N ALA A 249 4.22 19.14 -9.70
CA ALA A 249 4.41 19.04 -11.15
C ALA A 249 3.80 20.23 -11.93
N GLY A 250 3.17 21.21 -11.25
CA GLY A 250 2.51 22.35 -11.88
C GLY A 250 1.21 22.00 -12.58
N LEU A 251 0.57 20.88 -12.23
CA LEU A 251 -0.69 20.43 -12.82
C LEU A 251 -1.88 20.85 -11.96
N ASP A 252 -2.93 21.35 -12.61
CA ASP A 252 -4.26 21.50 -12.02
C ASP A 252 -5.15 20.35 -12.47
N LEU A 253 -5.50 19.46 -11.53
CA LEU A 253 -6.29 18.25 -11.78
C LEU A 253 -7.56 18.27 -10.91
N PRO A 254 -8.60 19.05 -11.32
CA PRO A 254 -9.77 19.30 -10.46
C PRO A 254 -10.53 18.04 -10.07
N LEU A 255 -10.59 17.01 -10.94
CA LEU A 255 -11.20 15.74 -10.60
C LEU A 255 -10.47 15.06 -9.43
N LEU A 256 -9.13 15.00 -9.48
CA LEU A 256 -8.33 14.34 -8.42
C LEU A 256 -8.36 15.15 -7.12
N LYS A 257 -8.46 16.48 -7.21
CA LYS A 257 -8.65 17.33 -6.03
C LYS A 257 -10.00 17.04 -5.36
N THR A 258 -11.10 17.02 -6.12
CA THR A 258 -12.43 16.68 -5.62
C THR A 258 -12.44 15.29 -4.99
N LEU A 259 -11.83 14.31 -5.65
CA LEU A 259 -11.65 12.96 -5.13
C LEU A 259 -10.96 12.96 -3.76
N SER A 260 -9.85 13.69 -3.63
CA SER A 260 -9.09 13.79 -2.38
C SER A 260 -9.95 14.38 -1.25
N ASP A 261 -10.70 15.45 -1.52
CA ASP A 261 -11.60 16.09 -0.56
C ASP A 261 -12.72 15.12 -0.10
N ARG A 262 -13.31 14.35 -1.03
CA ARG A 262 -14.34 13.35 -0.76
C ARG A 262 -13.85 12.22 0.14
N LEU A 263 -12.71 11.62 -0.22
CA LEU A 263 -12.10 10.54 0.57
C LEU A 263 -11.69 11.04 1.98
N ALA A 264 -11.17 12.26 2.08
CA ALA A 264 -10.84 12.86 3.36
C ALA A 264 -12.08 13.07 4.23
N GLU A 265 -13.21 13.50 3.67
CA GLU A 265 -14.47 13.63 4.39
C GLU A 265 -14.98 12.27 4.88
N GLY A 266 -15.03 11.26 4.02
CA GLY A 266 -15.44 9.90 4.38
C GLY A 266 -14.56 9.28 5.47
N ALA A 267 -13.26 9.56 5.42
CA ALA A 267 -12.30 9.02 6.38
C ALA A 267 -12.50 9.56 7.82
N LYS A 268 -13.13 10.71 8.02
CA LYS A 268 -13.41 11.26 9.36
C LYS A 268 -14.35 10.35 10.17
N GLN A 269 -15.28 9.68 9.51
CA GLN A 269 -16.29 8.83 10.17
C GLN A 269 -16.06 7.33 9.93
N HIS A 270 -15.42 6.96 8.83
CA HIS A 270 -15.32 5.58 8.34
C HIS A 270 -13.87 5.17 8.01
N GLY A 271 -12.87 5.86 8.57
CA GLY A 271 -11.46 5.69 8.21
C GLY A 271 -10.87 4.30 8.47
N ASP A 272 -11.43 3.54 9.38
CA ASP A 272 -11.05 2.16 9.72
C ASP A 272 -11.69 1.10 8.81
N LYS A 273 -12.75 1.46 8.09
CA LYS A 273 -13.43 0.60 7.12
C LYS A 273 -12.68 0.54 5.79
N ASP A 274 -13.11 -0.38 4.91
CA ASP A 274 -12.62 -0.42 3.52
C ASP A 274 -12.88 0.90 2.77
N MET A 275 -12.04 1.22 1.79
CA MET A 275 -12.19 2.43 0.98
C MET A 275 -13.54 2.52 0.26
N SER A 276 -14.21 1.39 0.00
CA SER A 276 -15.57 1.36 -0.53
C SER A 276 -16.59 2.03 0.41
N ALA A 277 -16.26 2.22 1.68
CA ALA A 277 -17.10 2.98 2.62
C ALA A 277 -17.20 4.48 2.28
N THR A 278 -16.42 4.99 1.30
CA THR A 278 -16.64 6.33 0.72
C THR A 278 -18.07 6.47 0.19
N TYR A 279 -18.69 5.39 -0.29
CA TYR A 279 -20.11 5.33 -0.66
C TYR A 279 -21.03 5.95 0.41
N LEU A 280 -20.72 5.78 1.70
CA LEU A 280 -21.55 6.33 2.79
C LEU A 280 -21.58 7.87 2.81
N THR A 281 -20.67 8.53 2.12
CA THR A 281 -20.69 10.00 1.94
C THR A 281 -21.63 10.44 0.82
N SER A 282 -21.95 9.54 -0.12
CA SER A 282 -22.84 9.76 -1.28
C SER A 282 -24.22 9.12 -1.10
N ALA A 283 -24.34 8.13 -0.21
CA ALA A 283 -25.58 7.39 0.00
C ALA A 283 -26.75 8.34 0.31
N PRO A 284 -27.95 8.05 -0.22
CA PRO A 284 -29.16 8.80 0.14
C PRO A 284 -29.31 8.85 1.66
N LYS A 285 -29.47 10.03 2.21
CA LYS A 285 -29.77 10.16 3.65
C LYS A 285 -31.13 9.54 3.88
N THR A 286 -31.16 8.50 4.70
CA THR A 286 -32.44 7.91 5.14
C THR A 286 -33.27 9.01 5.79
N PRO A 287 -34.56 9.19 5.38
CA PRO A 287 -35.41 10.22 5.93
C PRO A 287 -35.63 10.08 7.44
#